data_14434f75fec514a532b4e7419a37d2b3
#
_entry.id   14434f75fec514a532b4e7419a37d2b3
#
_cell.length_a   1.000
_cell.length_b   1.000
_cell.length_c   1.000
_cell.angle_alpha   90.00
_cell.angle_beta   90.00
_cell.angle_gamma   90.00
#
_symmetry.space_group_name_H-M   'P 1'
#
loop_
_entity.id
_entity.type
_entity.pdbx_description
1 polymer ?
#
loop_
_entity_poly.entity_id
_entity_poly.type
_entity_poly.pdbx_seq_one_letter_code
_entity_poly.pdbx_strand_id
1 'polypeptide(L)'
;MLDAISQATGSPDRFPGYPVGLRAIQLPDPGMNSYFLSLFGRSDRVTACACERNGEVTMPQLLHLQNGESIVQKIRAGDGRLAKWLKDLPNADKLVEEMFLATVGRPPTADERRAVQTELATGETRDEVFRDLFWALLNSKNFAFNH
;
A
#
# COMPACT_ATOMS: atom_id res chain seq x y z
N MET A 1 -1.72 -6.65 5.90
CA MET A 1 -0.92 -5.69 5.10
C MET A 1 -1.19 -5.74 3.60
N LEU A 2 -1.11 -6.86 2.88
CA LEU A 2 -1.38 -6.93 1.43
C LEU A 2 -2.77 -6.37 1.06
N ASP A 3 -3.81 -6.82 1.76
CA ASP A 3 -5.18 -6.34 1.54
C ASP A 3 -5.32 -4.84 1.84
N ALA A 4 -4.60 -4.33 2.85
CA ALA A 4 -4.59 -2.91 3.19
C ALA A 4 -3.96 -2.07 2.07
N ILE A 5 -2.83 -2.52 1.52
CA ILE A 5 -2.19 -1.86 0.36
C ILE A 5 -3.13 -1.88 -0.84
N SER A 6 -3.75 -3.03 -1.13
CA SER A 6 -4.72 -3.17 -2.24
C SER A 6 -5.93 -2.26 -2.06
N GLN A 7 -6.41 -2.13 -0.82
CA GLN A 7 -7.53 -1.25 -0.48
C GLN A 7 -7.13 0.23 -0.59
N ALA A 8 -5.98 0.63 -0.06
CA ALA A 8 -5.49 2.00 -0.12
C ALA A 8 -5.25 2.45 -1.57
N THR A 9 -4.60 1.61 -2.37
CA THR A 9 -4.27 1.91 -3.78
C THR A 9 -5.45 1.75 -4.74
N GLY A 10 -6.51 1.05 -4.33
CA GLY A 10 -7.62 0.69 -5.20
C GLY A 10 -7.21 -0.28 -6.33
N SER A 11 -6.08 -0.96 -6.17
CA SER A 11 -5.54 -1.94 -7.12
C SER A 11 -5.49 -3.32 -6.45
N PRO A 12 -6.55 -4.15 -6.61
CA PRO A 12 -6.64 -5.46 -5.98
C PRO A 12 -5.60 -6.43 -6.55
N ASP A 13 -5.11 -7.32 -5.69
CA ASP A 13 -4.28 -8.43 -6.14
C ASP A 13 -5.08 -9.44 -6.95
N ARG A 14 -4.40 -10.11 -7.87
CA ARG A 14 -4.97 -11.19 -8.67
C ARG A 14 -4.35 -12.51 -8.22
N PHE A 15 -5.19 -13.40 -7.75
CA PHE A 15 -4.78 -14.75 -7.36
C PHE A 15 -5.19 -15.73 -8.45
N PRO A 16 -4.25 -16.54 -9.01
CA PRO A 16 -4.58 -17.52 -10.04
C PRO A 16 -5.68 -18.49 -9.58
N GLY A 17 -6.71 -18.67 -10.39
CA GLY A 17 -7.85 -19.54 -10.08
C GLY A 17 -8.95 -18.91 -9.22
N TYR A 18 -8.83 -17.65 -8.85
CA TYR A 18 -9.83 -16.96 -8.03
C TYR A 18 -10.35 -15.67 -8.70
N PRO A 19 -11.55 -15.22 -8.34
CA PRO A 19 -12.13 -13.98 -8.87
C PRO A 19 -11.24 -12.76 -8.54
N VAL A 20 -11.23 -11.78 -9.44
CA VAL A 20 -10.57 -10.48 -9.21
C VAL A 20 -11.24 -9.78 -8.03
N GLY A 21 -10.43 -9.25 -7.12
CA GLY A 21 -10.91 -8.56 -5.91
C GLY A 21 -11.06 -9.46 -4.68
N LEU A 22 -10.74 -10.76 -4.81
CA LEU A 22 -10.64 -11.63 -3.64
C LEU A 22 -9.52 -11.12 -2.73
N ARG A 23 -9.81 -11.01 -1.44
CA ARG A 23 -8.83 -10.56 -0.44
C ARG A 23 -7.90 -11.71 -0.04
N ALA A 24 -6.62 -11.40 0.26
CA ALA A 24 -5.66 -12.41 0.68
C ALA A 24 -6.10 -13.19 1.92
N ILE A 25 -6.84 -12.53 2.84
CA ILE A 25 -7.40 -13.17 4.04
C ILE A 25 -8.50 -14.20 3.71
N GLN A 26 -9.12 -14.13 2.55
CA GLN A 26 -10.19 -15.01 2.11
C GLN A 26 -9.69 -16.24 1.34
N LEU A 27 -8.38 -16.31 1.07
CA LEU A 27 -7.77 -17.44 0.36
C LEU A 27 -7.86 -18.71 1.22
N PRO A 28 -8.56 -19.76 0.75
CA PRO A 28 -8.72 -21.02 1.50
C PRO A 28 -7.46 -21.87 1.51
N ASP A 29 -6.62 -21.74 0.45
CA ASP A 29 -5.44 -22.57 0.28
C ASP A 29 -4.17 -21.83 0.75
N PRO A 30 -3.45 -22.38 1.76
CA PRO A 30 -2.16 -21.85 2.19
C PRO A 30 -1.03 -22.07 1.14
N GLY A 31 -1.16 -23.07 0.26
CA GLY A 31 -0.14 -23.44 -0.74
C GLY A 31 -0.07 -22.54 -1.97
N MET A 32 -0.85 -21.46 -2.04
CA MET A 32 -0.77 -20.52 -3.16
C MET A 32 0.58 -19.78 -3.20
N ASN A 33 1.25 -19.85 -4.35
CA ASN A 33 2.47 -19.12 -4.61
C ASN A 33 2.20 -17.62 -4.70
N SER A 34 2.36 -16.92 -3.59
CA SER A 34 2.45 -15.48 -3.53
C SER A 34 3.70 -15.09 -2.78
N TYR A 35 4.66 -14.53 -3.48
CA TYR A 35 5.92 -14.05 -2.89
C TYR A 35 5.68 -13.12 -1.70
N PHE A 36 4.71 -12.21 -1.82
CA PHE A 36 4.36 -11.30 -0.74
C PHE A 36 3.84 -12.03 0.50
N LEU A 37 2.92 -12.99 0.33
CA LEU A 37 2.35 -13.74 1.46
C LEU A 37 3.39 -14.62 2.14
N SER A 38 4.26 -15.27 1.37
CA SER A 38 5.37 -16.07 1.90
C SER A 38 6.36 -15.19 2.67
N LEU A 39 6.69 -14.00 2.15
CA LEU A 39 7.61 -13.07 2.77
C LEU A 39 7.07 -12.53 4.11
N PHE A 40 5.75 -12.28 4.21
CA PHE A 40 5.10 -11.74 5.41
C PHE A 40 4.54 -12.82 6.35
N GLY A 41 5.15 -14.01 6.34
CA GLY A 41 4.93 -15.04 7.38
C GLY A 41 3.61 -15.78 7.24
N ARG A 42 3.10 -15.97 6.03
CA ARG A 42 2.05 -16.96 5.80
C ARG A 42 2.64 -18.35 6.08
N SER A 43 2.17 -19.02 7.13
CA SER A 43 2.60 -20.39 7.42
C SER A 43 2.08 -21.34 6.35
N ASP A 44 2.92 -22.30 5.93
CA ASP A 44 2.55 -23.36 4.98
C ASP A 44 1.58 -24.39 5.57
N ARG A 45 1.14 -24.18 6.84
CA ARG A 45 0.22 -25.08 7.58
C ARG A 45 0.59 -26.56 7.44
N VAL A 46 1.82 -26.89 7.78
CA VAL A 46 2.27 -28.29 7.84
C VAL A 46 1.69 -28.98 9.08
N THR A 47 1.41 -28.23 10.14
CA THR A 47 0.80 -28.74 11.38
C THR A 47 -0.33 -27.83 11.86
N ALA A 48 -1.20 -28.35 12.74
CA ALA A 48 -2.31 -27.59 13.34
C ALA A 48 -1.87 -26.64 14.48
N CYS A 49 -0.56 -26.50 14.73
CA CYS A 49 -0.03 -25.68 15.81
C CYS A 49 0.21 -24.23 15.38
N ALA A 50 -0.17 -23.29 16.26
CA ALA A 50 0.05 -21.85 16.07
C ALA A 50 1.54 -21.42 16.17
N CYS A 51 2.43 -22.33 16.51
CA CYS A 51 3.88 -22.09 16.73
C CYS A 51 4.67 -21.83 15.43
N GLU A 52 4.05 -21.99 14.25
CA GLU A 52 4.73 -21.82 12.96
C GLU A 52 4.83 -20.35 12.50
N ARG A 53 4.30 -19.40 13.26
CA ARG A 53 4.42 -17.97 12.95
C ARG A 53 5.67 -17.40 13.63
N ASN A 54 6.73 -17.20 12.85
CA ASN A 54 7.82 -16.32 13.25
C ASN A 54 7.32 -14.88 13.19
N GLY A 55 7.05 -14.29 14.37
CA GLY A 55 6.59 -12.89 14.50
C GLY A 55 7.72 -11.86 14.32
N GLU A 56 8.94 -12.28 13.98
CA GLU A 56 10.05 -11.37 13.78
C GLU A 56 10.03 -10.72 12.41
N VAL A 57 10.17 -9.40 12.37
CA VAL A 57 10.32 -8.64 11.12
C VAL A 57 11.69 -8.91 10.56
N THR A 58 11.75 -9.46 9.35
CA THR A 58 13.01 -9.80 8.68
C THR A 58 13.46 -8.69 7.72
N MET A 59 14.78 -8.61 7.47
CA MET A 59 15.34 -7.65 6.50
C MET A 59 14.71 -7.75 5.11
N PRO A 60 14.44 -8.95 4.55
CA PRO A 60 13.72 -9.07 3.29
C PRO A 60 12.32 -8.45 3.30
N GLN A 61 11.59 -8.52 4.43
CA GLN A 61 10.28 -7.89 4.57
C GLN A 61 10.40 -6.36 4.52
N LEU A 62 11.39 -5.79 5.21
CA LEU A 62 11.65 -4.34 5.17
C LEU A 62 12.06 -3.87 3.78
N LEU A 63 12.97 -4.60 3.13
CA LEU A 63 13.41 -4.27 1.77
C LEU A 63 12.28 -4.38 0.75
N HIS A 64 11.39 -5.37 0.89
CA HIS A 64 10.24 -5.51 0.00
C HIS A 64 9.24 -4.36 0.17
N LEU A 65 9.01 -3.90 1.40
CA LEU A 65 8.17 -2.73 1.66
C LEU A 65 8.79 -1.45 1.09
N GLN A 66 10.10 -1.27 1.23
CA GLN A 66 10.79 -0.07 0.76
C GLN A 66 11.01 -0.03 -0.76
N ASN A 67 11.32 -1.17 -1.38
CA ASN A 67 11.68 -1.26 -2.79
C ASN A 67 10.73 -2.16 -3.61
N GLY A 68 9.58 -2.54 -3.03
CA GLY A 68 8.67 -3.50 -3.63
C GLY A 68 8.10 -2.98 -4.95
N GLU A 69 8.59 -3.52 -6.05
CA GLU A 69 8.05 -3.27 -7.38
C GLU A 69 6.53 -3.42 -7.43
N SER A 70 5.97 -4.34 -6.64
CA SER A 70 4.53 -4.56 -6.51
C SER A 70 3.78 -3.33 -5.96
N ILE A 71 4.34 -2.60 -4.98
CA ILE A 71 3.74 -1.37 -4.42
C ILE A 71 3.80 -0.26 -5.45
N VAL A 72 4.96 -0.08 -6.08
CA VAL A 72 5.15 0.93 -7.14
C VAL A 72 4.20 0.68 -8.31
N GLN A 73 4.04 -0.56 -8.74
CA GLN A 73 3.10 -0.93 -9.81
C GLN A 73 1.65 -0.61 -9.42
N LYS A 74 1.24 -0.89 -8.17
CA LYS A 74 -0.10 -0.56 -7.67
C LYS A 74 -0.34 0.96 -7.62
N ILE A 75 0.66 1.74 -7.23
CA ILE A 75 0.59 3.22 -7.23
C ILE A 75 0.47 3.75 -8.66
N ARG A 76 1.20 3.16 -9.61
CA ARG A 76 1.21 3.56 -11.02
C ARG A 76 0.05 3.00 -11.85
N ALA A 77 -0.78 2.13 -11.27
CA ALA A 77 -1.91 1.54 -11.98
C ALA A 77 -2.87 2.63 -12.50
N GLY A 78 -3.11 2.63 -13.79
CA GLY A 78 -3.95 3.64 -14.46
C GLY A 78 -5.44 3.58 -14.07
N ASP A 79 -5.89 2.44 -13.54
CA ASP A 79 -7.22 2.20 -12.98
C ASP A 79 -7.24 2.31 -11.45
N GLY A 80 -6.07 2.57 -10.84
CA GLY A 80 -5.89 2.72 -9.41
C GLY A 80 -6.53 4.00 -8.85
N ARG A 81 -6.59 4.07 -7.53
CA ARG A 81 -7.21 5.20 -6.82
C ARG A 81 -6.47 6.50 -7.06
N LEU A 82 -5.13 6.49 -7.07
CA LEU A 82 -4.33 7.68 -7.31
C LEU A 82 -4.59 8.27 -8.70
N ALA A 83 -4.66 7.44 -9.75
CA ALA A 83 -4.94 7.91 -11.09
C ALA A 83 -6.33 8.59 -11.21
N LYS A 84 -7.33 8.05 -10.50
CA LYS A 84 -8.67 8.66 -10.40
C LYS A 84 -8.61 9.99 -9.66
N TRP A 85 -7.95 10.04 -8.51
CA TRP A 85 -7.82 11.28 -7.75
C TRP A 85 -7.09 12.39 -8.50
N LEU A 86 -6.01 12.06 -9.21
CA LEU A 86 -5.28 13.04 -10.03
C LEU A 86 -6.17 13.66 -11.12
N LYS A 87 -7.11 12.87 -11.65
CA LYS A 87 -8.06 13.31 -12.67
C LYS A 87 -9.24 14.09 -12.09
N ASP A 88 -9.82 13.59 -10.99
CA ASP A 88 -11.10 14.07 -10.47
C ASP A 88 -10.93 15.21 -9.45
N LEU A 89 -9.75 15.31 -8.79
CA LEU A 89 -9.44 16.29 -7.77
C LEU A 89 -8.36 17.27 -8.22
N PRO A 90 -8.73 18.38 -8.89
CA PRO A 90 -7.76 19.41 -9.31
C PRO A 90 -7.13 20.13 -8.11
N ASN A 91 -7.83 20.21 -6.96
CA ASN A 91 -7.34 20.85 -5.76
C ASN A 91 -6.34 19.94 -5.03
N ALA A 92 -5.09 20.41 -4.89
CA ALA A 92 -4.00 19.68 -4.24
C ALA A 92 -4.29 19.37 -2.76
N ASP A 93 -4.86 20.31 -2.00
CA ASP A 93 -5.14 20.12 -0.57
C ASP A 93 -6.20 19.02 -0.34
N LYS A 94 -7.23 18.97 -1.18
CA LYS A 94 -8.24 17.90 -1.12
C LYS A 94 -7.64 16.55 -1.48
N LEU A 95 -6.75 16.51 -2.48
CA LEU A 95 -6.09 15.28 -2.87
C LEU A 95 -5.20 14.75 -1.76
N VAL A 96 -4.42 15.62 -1.11
CA VAL A 96 -3.60 15.26 0.07
C VAL A 96 -4.49 14.71 1.18
N GLU A 97 -5.61 15.34 1.48
CA GLU A 97 -6.55 14.89 2.51
C GLU A 97 -7.09 13.48 2.22
N GLU A 98 -7.53 13.22 0.99
CA GLU A 98 -8.01 11.90 0.57
C GLU A 98 -6.91 10.82 0.67
N MET A 99 -5.67 11.16 0.31
CA MET A 99 -4.52 10.26 0.44
C MET A 99 -4.25 9.89 1.90
N PHE A 100 -4.25 10.88 2.81
CA PHE A 100 -4.05 10.65 4.24
C PHE A 100 -5.19 9.83 4.84
N LEU A 101 -6.44 10.13 4.51
CA LEU A 101 -7.59 9.37 4.98
C LEU A 101 -7.56 7.92 4.49
N ALA A 102 -7.17 7.68 3.24
CA ALA A 102 -7.12 6.34 2.66
C ALA A 102 -5.96 5.48 3.17
N THR A 103 -4.88 6.09 3.68
CA THR A 103 -3.69 5.40 4.15
C THR A 103 -3.61 5.36 5.67
N VAL A 104 -3.60 6.51 6.32
CA VAL A 104 -3.37 6.62 7.78
C VAL A 104 -4.64 6.87 8.59
N GLY A 105 -5.79 7.01 7.94
CA GLY A 105 -7.10 7.15 8.60
C GLY A 105 -7.32 8.49 9.31
N ARG A 106 -6.48 9.49 9.07
CA ARG A 106 -6.59 10.84 9.64
C ARG A 106 -6.29 11.91 8.58
N PRO A 107 -6.76 13.14 8.78
CA PRO A 107 -6.35 14.25 7.94
C PRO A 107 -4.86 14.59 8.16
N PRO A 108 -4.21 15.23 7.16
CA PRO A 108 -2.83 15.72 7.29
C PRO A 108 -2.76 16.87 8.31
N THR A 109 -1.65 16.94 9.02
CA THR A 109 -1.33 18.08 9.88
C THR A 109 -0.95 19.32 9.06
N ALA A 110 -0.86 20.49 9.70
CA ALA A 110 -0.43 21.72 9.05
C ALA A 110 0.99 21.63 8.49
N ASP A 111 1.90 20.92 9.18
CA ASP A 111 3.28 20.73 8.74
C ASP A 111 3.38 19.76 7.56
N GLU A 112 2.60 18.68 7.58
CA GLU A 112 2.51 17.74 6.46
C GLU A 112 1.96 18.42 5.19
N ARG A 113 0.92 19.25 5.33
CA ARG A 113 0.38 20.06 4.20
C ARG A 113 1.45 21.01 3.64
N ARG A 114 2.17 21.69 4.54
CA ARG A 114 3.21 22.65 4.16
C ARG A 114 4.38 21.97 3.43
N ALA A 115 4.78 20.78 3.88
CA ALA A 115 5.81 20.00 3.21
C ALA A 115 5.40 19.64 1.76
N VAL A 116 4.17 19.15 1.56
CA VAL A 116 3.67 18.83 0.21
C VAL A 116 3.59 20.08 -0.68
N GLN A 117 3.16 21.22 -0.14
CA GLN A 117 3.12 22.49 -0.89
C GLN A 117 4.52 22.93 -1.31
N THR A 118 5.53 22.72 -0.45
CA THR A 118 6.92 23.00 -0.77
C THR A 118 7.42 22.13 -1.92
N GLU A 119 7.15 20.83 -1.88
CA GLU A 119 7.51 19.90 -2.97
C GLU A 119 6.83 20.27 -4.30
N LEU A 120 5.55 20.62 -4.26
CA LEU A 120 4.83 21.09 -5.46
C LEU A 120 5.44 22.37 -6.07
N ALA A 121 6.17 23.16 -5.28
CA ALA A 121 6.85 24.36 -5.74
C ALA A 121 8.28 24.11 -6.29
N THR A 122 8.83 22.90 -6.14
CA THR A 122 10.21 22.57 -6.58
C THR A 122 10.37 22.38 -8.09
N GLY A 123 9.27 22.32 -8.84
CA GLY A 123 9.29 22.18 -10.30
C GLY A 123 9.12 20.74 -10.80
N GLU A 124 8.96 19.76 -9.91
CA GLU A 124 8.53 18.41 -10.29
C GLU A 124 7.09 18.40 -10.80
N THR A 125 6.77 17.40 -11.61
CA THR A 125 5.39 17.28 -12.07
C THR A 125 4.46 16.93 -10.90
N ARG A 126 3.26 17.49 -10.92
CA ARG A 126 2.23 17.22 -9.92
C ARG A 126 2.04 15.72 -9.68
N ASP A 127 2.05 14.95 -10.77
CA ASP A 127 1.86 13.49 -10.73
C ASP A 127 3.00 12.77 -9.98
N GLU A 128 4.23 13.21 -10.16
CA GLU A 128 5.41 12.65 -9.47
C GLU A 128 5.34 12.95 -7.98
N VAL A 129 5.13 14.20 -7.59
CA VAL A 129 5.00 14.58 -6.17
C VAL A 129 3.93 13.74 -5.46
N PHE A 130 2.75 13.53 -6.07
CA PHE A 130 1.71 12.74 -5.45
C PHE A 130 1.99 11.22 -5.46
N ARG A 131 2.71 10.70 -6.44
CA ARG A 131 3.19 9.31 -6.41
C ARG A 131 4.16 9.07 -5.27
N ASP A 132 5.11 9.98 -5.09
CA ASP A 132 6.12 9.90 -4.03
C ASP A 132 5.50 10.08 -2.65
N LEU A 133 4.57 11.01 -2.49
CA LEU A 133 3.78 11.14 -1.27
C LEU A 133 3.01 9.86 -0.96
N PHE A 134 2.35 9.27 -1.95
CA PHE A 134 1.56 8.06 -1.74
C PHE A 134 2.45 6.87 -1.36
N TRP A 135 3.60 6.75 -2.01
CA TRP A 135 4.62 5.78 -1.66
C TRP A 135 5.12 5.98 -0.21
N ALA A 136 5.44 7.21 0.17
CA ALA A 136 5.89 7.53 1.52
C ALA A 136 4.84 7.20 2.59
N LEU A 137 3.57 7.51 2.33
CA LEU A 137 2.46 7.18 3.22
C LEU A 137 2.27 5.68 3.41
N LEU A 138 2.32 4.88 2.33
CA LEU A 138 2.22 3.42 2.36
C LEU A 138 3.40 2.75 3.09
N ASN A 139 4.58 3.40 3.07
CA ASN A 139 5.77 2.95 3.79
C ASN A 139 5.90 3.55 5.20
N SER A 140 4.96 4.38 5.63
CA SER A 140 4.99 4.99 6.96
C SER A 140 4.69 3.98 8.06
N LYS A 141 5.28 4.21 9.24
CA LYS A 141 4.95 3.43 10.44
C LYS A 141 3.45 3.48 10.75
N ASN A 142 2.82 4.63 10.54
CA ASN A 142 1.39 4.80 10.80
C ASN A 142 0.54 3.85 9.95
N PHE A 143 0.86 3.69 8.66
CA PHE A 143 0.19 2.73 7.80
C PHE A 143 0.49 1.29 8.25
N ALA A 144 1.75 0.95 8.50
CA ALA A 144 2.17 -0.41 8.85
C ALA A 144 1.55 -0.93 10.16
N PHE A 145 1.30 -0.05 11.14
CA PHE A 145 0.75 -0.43 12.45
C PHE A 145 -0.76 -0.27 12.58
N ASN A 146 -1.42 0.40 11.64
CA ASN A 146 -2.88 0.56 11.65
C ASN A 146 -3.63 -0.51 10.84
N HIS A 147 -2.91 -1.44 10.19
CA HIS A 147 -3.50 -2.44 9.30
C HIS A 147 -3.00 -3.86 9.54
#